data_0df91f1ce5edae3d66f055ae82161f48
#
_entry.id   0df91f1ce5edae3d66f055ae82161f48
#
_cell.length_a   1.000
_cell.length_b   1.000
_cell.length_c   1.000
_cell.angle_alpha   90.00
_cell.angle_beta   90.00
_cell.angle_gamma   90.00
#
_symmetry.space_group_name_H-M   'P 1'
#
loop_
_entity.id
_entity.type
_entity.pdbx_description
1 polymer ?
#
loop_
_entity_poly.entity_id
_entity_poly.type
_entity_poly.pdbx_seq_one_letter_code
_entity_poly.pdbx_strand_id
1 'polypeptide(L)'
;FPSGSVLVLLDKPKAKKTFFLVNLAKGYLRMKKSVLYIDTENGKNQIMDRMIQSSINVSKKDLYTGDFDKKEASHIRKLSRFGVELVIERVPAMITDCNYIRDLINKLRSQSINIQVVIIDYAAKLASIARDKEDFDRISNVYVDIQNLADEENLDCIWTANHITREGAKHRET
;
A
#
# COMPACT_ATOMS: atom_id res chain seq x y z
N PHE A 1 -0.78 -14.82 8.28
CA PHE A 1 0.48 -14.31 8.83
C PHE A 1 0.26 -13.90 10.28
N PRO A 2 1.28 -13.98 11.16
CA PRO A 2 1.20 -13.41 12.50
C PRO A 2 0.91 -11.91 12.44
N SER A 3 0.25 -11.36 13.47
CA SER A 3 0.05 -9.91 13.60
C SER A 3 1.42 -9.21 13.66
N GLY A 4 1.50 -8.01 13.09
CA GLY A 4 2.75 -7.25 12.97
C GLY A 4 3.68 -7.68 11.83
N SER A 5 3.28 -8.66 10.99
CA SER A 5 4.15 -9.13 9.89
C SER A 5 4.41 -8.04 8.85
N VAL A 6 5.67 -7.87 8.49
CA VAL A 6 6.09 -7.06 7.33
C VAL A 6 6.41 -7.98 6.14
N LEU A 7 5.71 -7.79 5.04
CA LEU A 7 5.78 -8.65 3.86
C LEU A 7 6.28 -7.85 2.65
N VAL A 8 7.32 -8.35 2.02
CA VAL A 8 8.00 -7.66 0.93
C VAL A 8 7.86 -8.44 -0.38
N LEU A 9 7.22 -7.83 -1.36
CA LEU A 9 7.17 -8.36 -2.72
C LEU A 9 8.44 -7.95 -3.49
N LEU A 10 9.26 -8.91 -3.81
CA LEU A 10 10.49 -8.70 -4.57
C LEU A 10 10.30 -9.12 -6.03
N ASP A 11 10.53 -8.20 -6.97
CA ASP A 11 10.49 -8.53 -8.39
C ASP A 11 11.27 -7.52 -9.24
N LYS A 12 11.47 -7.87 -10.53
CA LYS A 12 12.14 -7.01 -11.51
C LYS A 12 11.34 -5.70 -11.74
N PRO A 13 11.98 -4.62 -12.19
CA PRO A 13 11.27 -3.42 -12.64
C PRO A 13 10.21 -3.77 -13.69
N LYS A 14 9.07 -3.07 -13.67
CA LYS A 14 7.90 -3.30 -14.57
C LYS A 14 7.15 -4.63 -14.39
N ALA A 15 7.41 -5.41 -13.36
CA ALA A 15 6.77 -6.69 -13.06
C ALA A 15 5.36 -6.56 -12.43
N LYS A 16 4.67 -5.45 -12.65
CA LYS A 16 3.28 -5.20 -12.20
C LYS A 16 3.08 -5.28 -10.66
N LYS A 17 4.11 -4.92 -9.85
CA LYS A 17 4.03 -4.96 -8.38
C LYS A 17 2.85 -4.15 -7.83
N THR A 18 2.64 -2.92 -8.30
CA THR A 18 1.46 -2.10 -7.94
C THR A 18 0.14 -2.84 -8.20
N PHE A 19 0.03 -3.56 -9.33
CA PHE A 19 -1.19 -4.34 -9.62
C PHE A 19 -1.41 -5.45 -8.60
N PHE A 20 -0.35 -6.11 -8.16
CA PHE A 20 -0.42 -7.12 -7.10
C PHE A 20 -0.85 -6.50 -5.77
N LEU A 21 -0.23 -5.38 -5.36
CA LEU A 21 -0.56 -4.67 -4.12
C LEU A 21 -2.02 -4.17 -4.12
N VAL A 22 -2.52 -3.68 -5.25
CA VAL A 22 -3.94 -3.30 -5.42
C VAL A 22 -4.87 -4.51 -5.22
N ASN A 23 -4.52 -5.68 -5.75
CA ASN A 23 -5.32 -6.89 -5.54
C ASN A 23 -5.25 -7.41 -4.10
N LEU A 24 -4.13 -7.26 -3.42
CA LEU A 24 -4.03 -7.53 -1.98
C LEU A 24 -4.95 -6.61 -1.18
N ALA A 25 -4.91 -5.30 -1.43
CA ALA A 25 -5.82 -4.35 -0.78
C ALA A 25 -7.28 -4.77 -0.96
N LYS A 26 -7.67 -5.12 -2.18
CA LYS A 26 -9.01 -5.62 -2.48
C LYS A 26 -9.35 -6.91 -1.71
N GLY A 27 -8.39 -7.82 -1.57
CA GLY A 27 -8.55 -9.03 -0.77
C GLY A 27 -8.84 -8.72 0.70
N TYR A 28 -8.08 -7.84 1.31
CA TYR A 28 -8.28 -7.42 2.70
C TYR A 28 -9.62 -6.72 2.91
N LEU A 29 -10.02 -5.83 2.01
CA LEU A 29 -11.34 -5.19 2.07
C LEU A 29 -12.48 -6.22 2.03
N ARG A 30 -12.35 -7.28 1.21
CA ARG A 30 -13.33 -8.40 1.19
C ARG A 30 -13.35 -9.19 2.49
N MET A 31 -12.21 -9.28 3.18
CA MET A 31 -12.08 -9.86 4.51
C MET A 31 -12.56 -8.89 5.63
N LYS A 32 -13.16 -7.76 5.26
CA LYS A 32 -13.63 -6.70 6.16
C LYS A 32 -12.51 -6.07 6.99
N LYS A 33 -11.32 -5.93 6.40
CA LYS A 33 -10.19 -5.22 6.98
C LYS A 33 -10.02 -3.88 6.29
N SER A 34 -9.96 -2.80 7.08
CA SER A 34 -9.65 -1.47 6.55
C SER A 34 -8.19 -1.35 6.14
N VAL A 35 -7.96 -0.73 5.00
CA VAL A 35 -6.64 -0.65 4.37
C VAL A 35 -6.22 0.81 4.20
N LEU A 36 -5.01 1.13 4.64
CA LEU A 36 -4.31 2.36 4.28
C LEU A 36 -3.30 2.05 3.18
N TYR A 37 -3.48 2.64 2.00
CA TYR A 37 -2.59 2.50 0.86
C TYR A 37 -1.75 3.77 0.70
N ILE A 38 -0.45 3.67 0.99
CA ILE A 38 0.54 4.74 0.83
C ILE A 38 1.19 4.58 -0.54
N ASP A 39 1.04 5.58 -1.40
CA ASP A 39 1.63 5.60 -2.73
C ASP A 39 2.71 6.67 -2.84
N THR A 40 3.90 6.26 -3.25
CA THR A 40 5.06 7.16 -3.41
C THR A 40 5.37 7.50 -4.87
N GLU A 41 4.72 6.84 -5.82
CA GLU A 41 5.11 6.91 -7.25
C GLU A 41 3.96 7.34 -8.17
N ASN A 42 2.79 6.78 -7.99
CA ASN A 42 1.63 7.02 -8.85
C ASN A 42 0.79 8.22 -8.33
N GLY A 43 -0.44 8.34 -8.70
CA GLY A 43 -1.39 9.29 -8.12
C GLY A 43 -2.60 8.57 -7.54
N LYS A 44 -3.28 9.18 -6.56
CA LYS A 44 -4.49 8.61 -5.94
C LYS A 44 -5.48 8.10 -6.99
N ASN A 45 -5.72 8.88 -8.04
CA ASN A 45 -6.65 8.50 -9.11
C ASN A 45 -6.20 7.25 -9.86
N GLN A 46 -4.88 7.09 -10.09
CA GLN A 46 -4.36 5.91 -10.78
C GLN A 46 -4.52 4.63 -9.94
N ILE A 47 -4.29 4.72 -8.63
CA ILE A 47 -4.51 3.60 -7.71
C ILE A 47 -6.00 3.27 -7.63
N MET A 48 -6.85 4.30 -7.50
CA MET A 48 -8.31 4.13 -7.51
C MET A 48 -8.80 3.48 -8.81
N ASP A 49 -8.38 3.98 -9.98
CA ASP A 49 -8.73 3.39 -11.28
C ASP A 49 -8.38 1.90 -11.34
N ARG A 50 -7.16 1.54 -10.91
CA ARG A 50 -6.73 0.12 -10.88
C ARG A 50 -7.56 -0.71 -9.90
N MET A 51 -7.92 -0.16 -8.75
CA MET A 51 -8.77 -0.80 -7.77
C MET A 51 -10.15 -1.10 -8.37
N ILE A 52 -10.74 -0.12 -9.04
CA ILE A 52 -12.03 -0.23 -9.72
C ILE A 52 -11.96 -1.24 -10.85
N GLN A 53 -11.01 -1.09 -11.79
CA GLN A 53 -10.81 -2.02 -12.91
C GLN A 53 -10.71 -3.46 -12.43
N SER A 54 -9.92 -3.71 -11.38
CA SER A 54 -9.76 -5.05 -10.83
C SER A 54 -11.01 -5.56 -10.11
N SER A 55 -11.87 -4.67 -9.62
CA SER A 55 -13.06 -5.04 -8.84
C SER A 55 -14.25 -5.45 -9.70
N ILE A 56 -14.41 -4.81 -10.86
CA ILE A 56 -15.55 -5.04 -11.75
C ILE A 56 -15.15 -5.58 -13.12
N ASN A 57 -13.85 -5.90 -13.30
CA ASN A 57 -13.28 -6.50 -14.51
C ASN A 57 -13.57 -5.71 -15.80
N VAL A 58 -13.34 -4.40 -15.76
CA VAL A 58 -13.52 -3.50 -16.92
C VAL A 58 -12.18 -2.98 -17.43
N SER A 59 -12.13 -2.68 -18.73
CA SER A 59 -10.96 -2.04 -19.32
C SER A 59 -10.85 -0.57 -18.89
N LYS A 60 -9.63 0.00 -18.99
CA LYS A 60 -9.45 1.44 -18.74
C LYS A 60 -10.32 2.31 -19.65
N LYS A 61 -10.58 1.88 -20.88
CA LYS A 61 -11.42 2.60 -21.83
C LYS A 61 -12.87 2.62 -21.37
N ASP A 62 -13.39 1.47 -20.94
CA ASP A 62 -14.78 1.32 -20.50
C ASP A 62 -15.02 2.05 -19.17
N LEU A 63 -13.96 2.22 -18.35
CA LEU A 63 -13.99 3.01 -17.13
C LEU A 63 -14.43 4.47 -17.38
N TYR A 64 -14.00 5.05 -18.49
CA TYR A 64 -14.27 6.45 -18.82
C TYR A 64 -15.43 6.65 -19.80
N THR A 65 -15.98 5.60 -20.39
CA THR A 65 -17.01 5.69 -21.44
C THR A 65 -18.34 5.03 -21.12
N GLY A 66 -18.47 4.33 -19.98
CA GLY A 66 -19.62 3.48 -19.70
C GLY A 66 -20.48 3.82 -18.50
N ASP A 67 -21.59 3.09 -18.33
CA ASP A 67 -22.54 3.12 -17.19
C ASP A 67 -21.93 2.60 -15.87
N PHE A 68 -20.69 2.99 -15.63
CA PHE A 68 -19.78 2.44 -14.64
C PHE A 68 -20.13 2.87 -13.21
N ASP A 69 -20.51 4.14 -13.02
CA ASP A 69 -20.70 4.78 -11.71
C ASP A 69 -21.72 4.08 -10.80
N LYS A 70 -22.73 3.42 -11.37
CA LYS A 70 -23.78 2.74 -10.58
C LYS A 70 -23.28 1.46 -9.91
N LYS A 71 -22.48 0.65 -10.61
CA LYS A 71 -21.94 -0.61 -10.06
C LYS A 71 -20.87 -0.36 -9.02
N GLU A 72 -20.00 0.62 -9.29
CA GLU A 72 -18.93 1.03 -8.38
C GLU A 72 -19.48 1.64 -7.10
N ALA A 73 -20.37 2.63 -7.21
CA ALA A 73 -21.02 3.26 -6.06
C ALA A 73 -21.73 2.22 -5.19
N SER A 74 -22.33 1.17 -5.79
CA SER A 74 -22.94 0.06 -5.06
C SER A 74 -21.91 -0.77 -4.28
N HIS A 75 -20.74 -1.03 -4.87
CA HIS A 75 -19.70 -1.83 -4.23
C HIS A 75 -19.04 -1.07 -3.06
N ILE A 76 -18.66 0.17 -3.29
CA ILE A 76 -18.09 1.05 -2.26
C ILE A 76 -19.09 1.26 -1.11
N ARG A 77 -20.36 1.54 -1.41
CA ARG A 77 -21.41 1.68 -0.38
C ARG A 77 -21.61 0.41 0.46
N LYS A 78 -21.42 -0.78 -0.14
CA LYS A 78 -21.47 -2.04 0.63
C LYS A 78 -20.33 -2.15 1.63
N LEU A 79 -19.11 -1.76 1.25
CA LEU A 79 -17.95 -1.79 2.15
C LEU A 79 -18.12 -0.78 3.29
N SER A 80 -18.49 0.46 3.00
CA SER A 80 -18.71 1.50 4.02
C SER A 80 -19.79 1.13 5.05
N ARG A 81 -20.84 0.40 4.65
CA ARG A 81 -21.87 -0.09 5.57
C ARG A 81 -21.35 -1.05 6.64
N PHE A 82 -20.20 -1.68 6.40
CA PHE A 82 -19.55 -2.58 7.36
C PHE A 82 -18.45 -1.89 8.16
N GLY A 83 -18.32 -0.54 8.07
CA GLY A 83 -17.23 0.20 8.71
C GLY A 83 -15.85 -0.15 8.16
N VAL A 84 -15.79 -0.63 6.91
CA VAL A 84 -14.54 -0.98 6.21
C VAL A 84 -14.16 0.14 5.26
N GLU A 85 -12.96 0.67 5.45
CA GLU A 85 -12.49 1.82 4.69
C GLU A 85 -11.23 1.50 3.89
N LEU A 86 -11.16 2.09 2.69
CA LEU A 86 -9.93 2.18 1.90
C LEU A 86 -9.48 3.64 1.88
N VAL A 87 -8.37 3.91 2.51
CA VAL A 87 -7.73 5.22 2.48
C VAL A 87 -6.53 5.15 1.55
N ILE A 88 -6.48 6.00 0.53
CA ILE A 88 -5.34 6.12 -0.39
C ILE A 88 -4.67 7.47 -0.15
N GLU A 89 -3.40 7.44 0.23
CA GLU A 89 -2.61 8.64 0.46
C GLU A 89 -1.39 8.67 -0.47
N ARG A 90 -1.29 9.74 -1.27
CA ARG A 90 -0.11 10.03 -2.08
C ARG A 90 0.87 10.84 -1.25
N VAL A 91 2.07 10.32 -1.09
CA VAL A 91 3.10 10.97 -0.28
C VAL A 91 4.35 11.31 -1.12
N PRO A 92 5.05 12.40 -0.79
CA PRO A 92 6.32 12.73 -1.44
C PRO A 92 7.37 11.65 -1.15
N ALA A 93 8.01 11.15 -2.21
CA ALA A 93 9.12 10.22 -2.10
C ALA A 93 10.34 10.89 -1.45
N MET A 94 11.14 10.11 -0.69
CA MET A 94 12.41 10.51 -0.06
C MET A 94 12.29 11.64 1.00
N ILE A 95 11.06 12.02 1.34
CA ILE A 95 10.77 13.06 2.36
C ILE A 95 9.89 12.48 3.45
N THR A 96 8.92 11.64 3.09
CA THR A 96 7.98 11.01 4.01
C THR A 96 8.63 9.82 4.70
N ASP A 97 8.55 9.77 6.02
CA ASP A 97 9.02 8.67 6.88
C ASP A 97 7.85 7.93 7.57
N CYS A 98 8.16 6.94 8.38
CA CYS A 98 7.16 6.18 9.13
C CYS A 98 6.44 6.99 10.22
N ASN A 99 7.02 8.10 10.71
CA ASN A 99 6.31 8.98 11.64
C ASN A 99 5.09 9.63 10.99
N TYR A 100 5.23 10.08 9.74
CA TYR A 100 4.07 10.61 9.00
C TYR A 100 2.96 9.57 8.85
N ILE A 101 3.32 8.32 8.56
CA ILE A 101 2.32 7.23 8.41
C ILE A 101 1.63 6.95 9.75
N ARG A 102 2.38 6.96 10.85
CA ARG A 102 1.86 6.84 12.23
C ARG A 102 0.86 7.95 12.56
N ASP A 103 1.22 9.19 12.29
CA ASP A 103 0.37 10.35 12.52
C ASP A 103 -0.94 10.26 11.71
N LEU A 104 -0.84 9.79 10.46
CA LEU A 104 -2.00 9.56 9.61
C LEU A 104 -2.91 8.45 10.18
N ILE A 105 -2.36 7.33 10.63
CA ILE A 105 -3.13 6.25 11.29
C ILE A 105 -3.84 6.80 12.53
N ASN A 106 -3.16 7.57 13.38
CA ASN A 106 -3.73 8.16 14.58
C ASN A 106 -4.84 9.17 14.25
N LYS A 107 -4.64 9.99 13.22
CA LYS A 107 -5.68 10.89 12.70
C LYS A 107 -6.92 10.11 12.22
N LEU A 108 -6.73 9.05 11.47
CA LEU A 108 -7.84 8.21 11.00
C LEU A 108 -8.56 7.53 12.17
N ARG A 109 -7.82 7.05 13.15
CA ARG A 109 -8.38 6.46 14.38
C ARG A 109 -9.24 7.46 15.15
N SER A 110 -8.84 8.74 15.23
CA SER A 110 -9.66 9.80 15.83
C SER A 110 -10.97 10.08 15.08
N GLN A 111 -11.05 9.69 13.81
CA GLN A 111 -12.24 9.75 12.96
C GLN A 111 -13.04 8.43 12.98
N SER A 112 -12.75 7.53 13.91
CA SER A 112 -13.37 6.20 14.05
C SER A 112 -13.05 5.26 12.86
N ILE A 113 -11.98 5.54 12.11
CA ILE A 113 -11.46 4.67 11.04
C ILE A 113 -10.30 3.87 11.62
N ASN A 114 -10.53 2.59 11.87
CA ASN A 114 -9.51 1.69 12.40
C ASN A 114 -8.80 0.95 11.25
N ILE A 115 -7.56 1.33 10.97
CA ILE A 115 -6.72 0.68 9.96
C ILE A 115 -6.12 -0.61 10.53
N GLN A 116 -6.27 -1.72 9.83
CA GLN A 116 -5.68 -3.01 10.18
C GLN A 116 -4.52 -3.39 9.26
N VAL A 117 -4.53 -2.92 8.02
CA VAL A 117 -3.51 -3.27 7.03
C VAL A 117 -2.97 -2.00 6.40
N VAL A 118 -1.65 -1.92 6.29
CA VAL A 118 -0.98 -0.85 5.54
C VAL A 118 -0.30 -1.44 4.31
N ILE A 119 -0.43 -0.77 3.18
CA ILE A 119 0.27 -1.10 1.95
C ILE A 119 1.11 0.10 1.55
N ILE A 120 2.41 -0.11 1.32
CA ILE A 120 3.36 0.94 0.95
C ILE A 120 3.92 0.63 -0.44
N ASP A 121 3.56 1.41 -1.43
CA ASP A 121 3.98 1.24 -2.83
C ASP A 121 4.92 2.39 -3.25
N TYR A 122 6.23 2.27 -3.01
CA TYR A 122 6.96 1.19 -2.33
C TYR A 122 7.92 1.74 -1.26
N ALA A 123 8.26 0.92 -0.27
CA ALA A 123 9.00 1.34 0.93
C ALA A 123 10.38 1.96 0.63
N ALA A 124 11.12 1.48 -0.37
CA ALA A 124 12.44 2.02 -0.72
C ALA A 124 12.42 3.52 -1.14
N LYS A 125 11.24 4.10 -1.35
CA LYS A 125 11.04 5.54 -1.60
C LYS A 125 10.72 6.34 -0.34
N LEU A 126 10.62 5.72 0.81
CA LEU A 126 10.48 6.44 2.08
C LEU A 126 11.82 6.99 2.55
N ALA A 127 11.78 8.05 3.34
CA ALA A 127 12.91 8.48 4.16
C ALA A 127 13.00 7.58 5.39
N SER A 128 14.22 7.37 5.92
CA SER A 128 14.40 6.80 7.25
C SER A 128 14.20 7.87 8.33
N ILE A 129 13.76 7.47 9.50
CA ILE A 129 13.68 8.37 10.67
C ILE A 129 15.06 8.84 11.08
N ALA A 130 16.09 7.99 10.95
CA ALA A 130 17.48 8.29 11.28
C ALA A 130 18.15 9.31 10.34
N ARG A 131 17.53 9.64 9.20
CA ARG A 131 18.04 10.59 8.20
C ARG A 131 19.44 10.21 7.68
N ASP A 132 19.62 8.96 7.30
CA ASP A 132 20.88 8.42 6.80
C ASP A 132 21.34 9.13 5.51
N LYS A 133 22.66 9.21 5.36
CA LYS A 133 23.28 9.82 4.18
C LYS A 133 23.44 8.83 3.02
N GLU A 134 23.62 7.55 3.33
CA GLU A 134 23.82 6.50 2.32
C GLU A 134 22.52 5.76 2.05
N ASP A 135 22.26 5.45 0.77
CA ASP A 135 21.03 4.79 0.35
C ASP A 135 20.85 3.39 0.94
N PHE A 136 21.94 2.66 1.14
CA PHE A 136 21.87 1.31 1.71
C PHE A 136 21.41 1.35 3.17
N ASP A 137 22.02 2.22 3.97
CA ASP A 137 21.67 2.39 5.39
C ASP A 137 20.23 2.91 5.51
N ARG A 138 19.88 3.89 4.69
CA ARG A 138 18.51 4.41 4.64
C ARG A 138 17.48 3.32 4.37
N ILE A 139 17.68 2.48 3.36
CA ILE A 139 16.73 1.41 3.02
C ILE A 139 16.64 0.40 4.16
N SER A 140 17.77 0.02 4.76
CA SER A 140 17.81 -0.89 5.91
C SER A 140 17.01 -0.33 7.08
N ASN A 141 17.24 0.94 7.43
CA ASN A 141 16.56 1.61 8.53
C ASN A 141 15.06 1.82 8.25
N VAL A 142 14.68 2.10 7.00
CA VAL A 142 13.25 2.16 6.61
C VAL A 142 12.52 0.85 6.92
N TYR A 143 13.15 -0.32 6.69
CA TYR A 143 12.50 -1.59 7.03
C TYR A 143 12.41 -1.82 8.55
N VAL A 144 13.38 -1.34 9.32
CA VAL A 144 13.29 -1.33 10.80
C VAL A 144 12.15 -0.42 11.24
N ASP A 145 12.06 0.79 10.67
CA ASP A 145 10.99 1.75 10.98
C ASP A 145 9.60 1.18 10.64
N ILE A 146 9.48 0.47 9.52
CA ILE A 146 8.22 -0.21 9.11
C ILE A 146 7.85 -1.33 10.09
N GLN A 147 8.83 -2.11 10.55
CA GLN A 147 8.56 -3.16 11.54
C GLN A 147 8.08 -2.56 12.86
N ASN A 148 8.76 -1.53 13.36
CA ASN A 148 8.35 -0.81 14.55
C ASN A 148 6.93 -0.22 14.41
N LEU A 149 6.61 0.37 13.25
CA LEU A 149 5.28 0.89 12.96
C LEU A 149 4.21 -0.20 13.03
N ALA A 150 4.49 -1.40 12.49
CA ALA A 150 3.54 -2.50 12.50
C ALA A 150 3.23 -2.96 13.93
N ASP A 151 4.25 -3.05 14.76
CA ASP A 151 4.14 -3.50 16.16
C ASP A 151 3.47 -2.44 17.04
N GLU A 152 3.90 -1.17 16.96
CA GLU A 152 3.38 -0.07 17.78
C GLU A 152 1.90 0.25 17.48
N GLU A 153 1.49 0.19 16.21
CA GLU A 153 0.11 0.47 15.80
C GLU A 153 -0.81 -0.75 15.85
N ASN A 154 -0.29 -1.92 16.28
CA ASN A 154 -1.01 -3.19 16.34
C ASN A 154 -1.68 -3.55 15.00
N LEU A 155 -0.94 -3.40 13.90
CA LEU A 155 -1.42 -3.74 12.58
C LEU A 155 -1.46 -5.26 12.38
N ASP A 156 -2.40 -5.75 11.58
CA ASP A 156 -2.38 -7.15 11.16
C ASP A 156 -1.13 -7.43 10.32
N CYS A 157 -0.82 -6.55 9.35
CA CYS A 157 0.40 -6.61 8.57
C CYS A 157 0.67 -5.31 7.79
N ILE A 158 1.91 -5.17 7.35
CA ILE A 158 2.33 -4.19 6.35
C ILE A 158 2.82 -4.92 5.09
N TRP A 159 2.29 -4.55 3.94
CA TRP A 159 2.79 -5.01 2.64
C TRP A 159 3.56 -3.92 1.94
N THR A 160 4.68 -4.29 1.34
CA THR A 160 5.42 -3.40 0.46
C THR A 160 6.00 -4.13 -0.74
N ALA A 161 6.53 -3.39 -1.69
CA ALA A 161 7.26 -3.93 -2.81
C ALA A 161 8.67 -3.34 -2.86
N ASN A 162 9.60 -4.07 -3.45
CA ASN A 162 10.93 -3.57 -3.76
C ASN A 162 11.44 -4.14 -5.10
N HIS A 163 12.45 -3.51 -5.66
CA HIS A 163 13.12 -3.97 -6.87
C HIS A 163 14.29 -4.90 -6.51
N ILE A 164 14.41 -6.01 -7.21
CA ILE A 164 15.62 -6.84 -7.14
C ILE A 164 16.71 -6.11 -7.93
N THR A 165 17.87 -5.88 -7.32
CA THR A 165 19.04 -5.35 -8.02
C THR A 165 19.54 -6.37 -9.04
N ARG A 166 20.22 -5.89 -10.11
CA ARG A 166 20.78 -6.79 -11.15
C ARG A 166 21.74 -7.83 -10.61
N GLU A 167 22.46 -7.53 -9.53
CA GLU A 167 23.39 -8.46 -8.87
C GLU A 167 22.64 -9.58 -8.13
N GLY A 168 21.57 -9.27 -7.40
CA GLY A 168 20.74 -10.27 -6.72
C GLY A 168 19.95 -11.19 -7.68
N ALA A 169 19.75 -10.78 -8.94
CA ALA A 169 19.09 -11.62 -9.93
C ALA A 169 20.01 -12.74 -10.48
N LYS A 170 21.32 -12.51 -10.53
CA LYS A 170 22.31 -13.50 -11.04
C LYS A 170 22.49 -14.70 -10.12
N HIS A 171 22.28 -14.54 -8.82
CA HIS A 171 22.42 -15.64 -7.84
C HIS A 171 21.24 -16.62 -7.77
N ARG A 172 20.18 -16.42 -8.56
CA ARG A 172 19.01 -17.33 -8.62
C ARG A 172 18.98 -18.23 -9.85
N GLU A 173 19.93 -18.08 -10.77
CA GLU A 173 20.04 -18.89 -11.99
C GLU A 173 21.12 -19.98 -11.89
N THR A 174 21.70 -20.17 -10.70
CA THR A 174 22.59 -21.28 -10.33
C THR A 174 21.93 -22.15 -9.26
#